data_11929a55871602012c6c8ab3bb533eae
#
_entry.id   11929a55871602012c6c8ab3bb533eae
#
_cell.length_a   1.000
_cell.length_b   1.000
_cell.length_c   1.000
_cell.angle_alpha   90.00
_cell.angle_beta   90.00
_cell.angle_gamma   90.00
#
_symmetry.space_group_name_H-M   'P 1'
#
loop_
_entity.id
_entity.type
_entity.pdbx_description
1 polymer ?
#
loop_
_entity_poly.entity_id
_entity_poly.type
_entity_poly.pdbx_seq_one_letter_code
_entity_poly.pdbx_strand_id
1 'polypeptide(L)'
;HLGAGRVVPSDRLRIERAIADGTFFENRAFEWAMQGAKRDGTSLHLLGIISFYSSHGSVEHLKALLRMARRVGVRPVYIHGMLGRRGEKPESGAIYVADMEAECQRLGVGQFVSLIGRFWSLDREHNWDRIERSYHWLVYGEGRAVTECGR
;
A
#
# COMPACT_ATOMS: atom_id res chain seq x y z
N HIS A 1 22.30 -3.71 16.38
CA HIS A 1 22.05 -3.95 17.80
C HIS A 1 23.34 -3.97 18.62
N LEU A 2 24.37 -4.69 18.20
CA LEU A 2 25.64 -4.81 18.96
C LEU A 2 26.32 -3.47 19.19
N GLY A 3 26.49 -2.65 18.13
CA GLY A 3 27.13 -1.34 18.24
C GLY A 3 26.32 -0.29 19.02
N ALA A 4 25.02 -0.51 19.18
CA ALA A 4 24.15 0.39 19.94
C ALA A 4 24.00 -0.01 21.41
N GLY A 5 24.50 -1.18 21.82
CA GLY A 5 24.32 -1.74 23.18
C GLY A 5 22.86 -1.98 23.58
N ARG A 6 21.92 -1.93 22.63
CA ARG A 6 20.48 -2.11 22.85
C ARG A 6 19.77 -2.64 21.62
N VAL A 7 18.60 -3.22 21.80
CA VAL A 7 17.74 -3.61 20.69
C VAL A 7 17.16 -2.35 20.03
N VAL A 8 17.46 -2.15 18.76
CA VAL A 8 16.89 -1.07 17.95
C VAL A 8 15.74 -1.63 17.14
N PRO A 9 14.49 -1.21 17.39
CA PRO A 9 13.34 -1.67 16.61
C PRO A 9 13.48 -1.25 15.14
N SER A 10 13.17 -2.17 14.21
CA SER A 10 13.04 -1.82 12.80
C SER A 10 11.85 -0.86 12.59
N ASP A 11 11.85 -0.10 11.49
CA ASP A 11 10.75 0.81 11.18
C ASP A 11 9.41 0.06 11.06
N ARG A 12 9.44 -1.14 10.50
CA ARG A 12 8.25 -1.99 10.47
C ARG A 12 7.70 -2.28 11.86
N LEU A 13 8.54 -2.70 12.80
CA LEU A 13 8.12 -2.98 14.18
C LEU A 13 7.61 -1.71 14.88
N ARG A 14 8.19 -0.55 14.57
CA ARG A 14 7.71 0.74 15.09
C ARG A 14 6.30 1.06 14.59
N ILE A 15 6.04 0.84 13.29
CA ILE A 15 4.71 1.05 12.70
C ILE A 15 3.70 0.05 13.28
N GLU A 16 4.05 -1.23 13.38
CA GLU A 16 3.19 -2.25 13.96
C GLU A 16 2.79 -1.91 15.41
N ARG A 17 3.74 -1.43 16.22
CA ARG A 17 3.46 -0.96 17.58
C ARG A 17 2.54 0.25 17.59
N ALA A 18 2.79 1.24 16.74
CA ALA A 18 1.95 2.41 16.62
C ALA A 18 0.51 2.08 16.18
N ILE A 19 0.34 1.05 15.34
CA ILE A 19 -0.99 0.54 14.99
C ILE A 19 -1.66 -0.13 16.20
N ALA A 20 -0.90 -0.92 16.95
CA ALA A 20 -1.42 -1.66 18.11
C ALA A 20 -1.81 -0.73 19.28
N ASP A 21 -1.02 0.30 19.56
CA ASP A 21 -1.28 1.26 20.64
C ASP A 21 -2.18 2.44 20.21
N GLY A 22 -2.48 2.56 18.92
CA GLY A 22 -3.37 3.57 18.37
C GLY A 22 -2.69 4.88 17.93
N THR A 23 -1.44 5.12 18.26
CA THR A 23 -0.71 6.36 17.91
C THR A 23 -0.51 6.53 16.40
N PHE A 24 -0.56 5.44 15.62
CA PHE A 24 -0.59 5.50 14.16
C PHE A 24 -1.70 6.39 13.63
N PHE A 25 -2.87 6.36 14.26
CA PHE A 25 -4.06 7.08 13.85
C PHE A 25 -4.05 8.56 14.26
N GLU A 26 -3.02 8.99 14.99
CA GLU A 26 -2.76 10.38 15.38
C GLU A 26 -1.69 11.03 14.48
N ASN A 27 -1.26 10.34 13.42
CA ASN A 27 -0.24 10.85 12.52
C ASN A 27 -0.77 12.04 11.72
N ARG A 28 -0.23 13.22 12.02
CA ARG A 28 -0.66 14.49 11.43
C ARG A 28 -0.47 14.58 9.91
N ALA A 29 0.53 13.90 9.36
CA ALA A 29 0.76 13.90 7.92
C ALA A 29 -0.32 13.11 7.18
N PHE A 30 -0.72 11.96 7.72
CA PHE A 30 -1.83 11.18 7.18
C PHE A 30 -3.16 11.92 7.33
N GLU A 31 -3.39 12.49 8.50
CA GLU A 31 -4.59 13.30 8.74
C GLU A 31 -4.67 14.49 7.78
N TRP A 32 -3.58 15.23 7.62
CA TRP A 32 -3.49 16.36 6.69
C TRP A 32 -3.83 15.95 5.25
N ALA A 33 -3.25 14.85 4.75
CA ALA A 33 -3.51 14.34 3.41
C ALA A 33 -4.99 13.93 3.22
N MET A 34 -5.54 13.20 4.19
CA MET A 34 -6.93 12.72 4.13
C MET A 34 -7.94 13.86 4.27
N GLN A 35 -7.72 14.80 5.20
CA GLN A 35 -8.58 15.97 5.37
C GLN A 35 -8.49 16.90 4.15
N GLY A 36 -7.28 17.07 3.59
CA GLY A 36 -7.10 17.83 2.36
C GLY A 36 -7.91 17.25 1.22
N ALA A 37 -7.75 15.97 0.92
CA ALA A 37 -8.50 15.31 -0.13
C ALA A 37 -10.02 15.40 0.09
N LYS A 38 -10.49 15.21 1.32
CA LYS A 38 -11.91 15.33 1.67
C LYS A 38 -12.44 16.75 1.47
N ARG A 39 -11.72 17.77 1.95
CA ARG A 39 -12.11 19.19 1.84
C ARG A 39 -12.20 19.63 0.39
N ASP A 40 -11.21 19.21 -0.42
CA ASP A 40 -11.06 19.66 -1.79
C ASP A 40 -11.84 18.79 -2.79
N GLY A 41 -12.55 17.76 -2.29
CA GLY A 41 -13.35 16.85 -3.10
C GLY A 41 -12.51 15.99 -4.07
N THR A 42 -11.23 15.77 -3.75
CA THR A 42 -10.28 15.02 -4.58
C THR A 42 -10.12 13.58 -4.09
N SER A 43 -9.52 12.74 -4.93
CA SER A 43 -9.23 11.35 -4.59
C SER A 43 -8.02 11.23 -3.67
N LEU A 44 -8.06 10.29 -2.74
CA LEU A 44 -6.89 9.84 -2.00
C LEU A 44 -6.28 8.62 -2.69
N HIS A 45 -5.00 8.66 -2.99
CA HIS A 45 -4.28 7.55 -3.58
C HIS A 45 -3.33 6.92 -2.56
N LEU A 46 -3.43 5.61 -2.37
CA LEU A 46 -2.55 4.81 -1.54
C LEU A 46 -1.67 3.95 -2.43
N LEU A 47 -0.36 4.14 -2.35
CA LEU A 47 0.62 3.40 -3.13
C LEU A 47 1.50 2.57 -2.20
N GLY A 48 1.64 1.28 -2.45
CA GLY A 48 2.45 0.44 -1.60
C GLY A 48 2.55 -1.02 -2.01
N ILE A 49 3.37 -1.74 -1.27
CA ILE A 49 3.56 -3.18 -1.47
C ILE A 49 2.39 -3.94 -0.89
N ILE A 50 1.84 -4.84 -1.70
CA ILE A 50 0.81 -5.79 -1.30
C ILE A 50 1.48 -7.12 -1.01
N SER A 51 1.85 -7.32 0.24
CA SER A 51 2.45 -8.54 0.75
C SER A 51 2.17 -8.67 2.23
N PHE A 52 1.97 -9.89 2.70
CA PHE A 52 1.76 -10.18 4.12
C PHE A 52 2.99 -9.79 4.95
N TYR A 53 4.18 -10.12 4.46
CA TYR A 53 5.44 -9.87 5.14
C TYR A 53 6.52 -9.40 4.19
N SER A 54 6.89 -8.14 4.26
CA SER A 54 7.99 -7.56 3.50
C SER A 54 8.82 -6.62 4.38
N SER A 55 10.10 -6.46 4.08
CA SER A 55 10.94 -5.42 4.69
C SER A 55 10.54 -4.01 4.26
N HIS A 56 9.72 -3.89 3.22
CA HIS A 56 9.34 -2.61 2.62
C HIS A 56 7.91 -2.17 2.95
N GLY A 57 7.09 -3.05 3.52
CA GLY A 57 5.71 -2.77 3.86
C GLY A 57 4.93 -4.01 4.27
N SER A 58 3.68 -3.81 4.65
CA SER A 58 2.76 -4.86 5.06
C SER A 58 1.33 -4.49 4.68
N VAL A 59 0.53 -5.48 4.31
CA VAL A 59 -0.92 -5.29 4.11
C VAL A 59 -1.60 -4.74 5.36
N GLU A 60 -1.10 -5.04 6.56
CA GLU A 60 -1.64 -4.50 7.81
C GLU A 60 -1.46 -2.98 7.93
N HIS A 61 -0.39 -2.43 7.36
CA HIS A 61 -0.21 -0.98 7.28
C HIS A 61 -1.26 -0.34 6.35
N LEU A 62 -1.54 -0.98 5.22
CA LEU A 62 -2.57 -0.53 4.29
C LEU A 62 -3.96 -0.61 4.91
N LYS A 63 -4.27 -1.73 5.61
CA LYS A 63 -5.53 -1.88 6.36
C LYS A 63 -5.69 -0.78 7.42
N ALA A 64 -4.60 -0.39 8.09
CA ALA A 64 -4.63 0.72 9.05
C ALA A 64 -4.94 2.06 8.37
N LEU A 65 -4.35 2.35 7.22
CA LEU A 65 -4.64 3.55 6.42
C LEU A 65 -6.11 3.57 5.94
N LEU A 66 -6.65 2.43 5.50
CA LEU A 66 -8.06 2.33 5.12
C LEU A 66 -9.00 2.58 6.30
N ARG A 67 -8.68 2.02 7.48
CA ARG A 67 -9.44 2.33 8.72
C ARG A 67 -9.40 3.82 9.05
N MET A 68 -8.25 4.47 8.88
CA MET A 68 -8.12 5.92 9.08
C MET A 68 -8.93 6.71 8.04
N ALA A 69 -8.83 6.35 6.76
CA ALA A 69 -9.60 6.96 5.68
C ALA A 69 -11.12 6.87 5.92
N ARG A 70 -11.59 5.70 6.40
CA ARG A 70 -12.99 5.52 6.82
C ARG A 70 -13.39 6.45 7.96
N ARG A 71 -12.55 6.59 9.00
CA ARG A 71 -12.82 7.48 10.14
C ARG A 71 -12.92 8.95 9.72
N VAL A 72 -12.02 9.37 8.84
CA VAL A 72 -12.01 10.74 8.28
C VAL A 72 -13.17 10.95 7.32
N GLY A 73 -13.64 9.89 6.66
CA GLY A 73 -14.73 9.94 5.69
C GLY A 73 -14.28 10.50 4.34
N VAL A 74 -12.99 10.32 3.96
CA VAL A 74 -12.48 10.70 2.65
C VAL A 74 -12.90 9.67 1.60
N ARG A 75 -13.36 10.14 0.45
CA ARG A 75 -13.76 9.32 -0.72
C ARG A 75 -13.65 10.15 -2.00
N PRO A 76 -13.25 9.51 -3.13
CA PRO A 76 -12.85 8.11 -3.26
C PRO A 76 -11.42 7.85 -2.74
N VAL A 77 -11.12 6.57 -2.41
CA VAL A 77 -9.80 6.10 -2.02
C VAL A 77 -9.36 5.02 -3.00
N TYR A 78 -8.28 5.25 -3.71
CA TYR A 78 -7.73 4.35 -4.72
C TYR A 78 -6.43 3.71 -4.25
N ILE A 79 -6.27 2.42 -4.56
CA ILE A 79 -5.11 1.62 -4.17
C ILE A 79 -4.33 1.24 -5.43
N HIS A 80 -3.03 1.57 -5.41
CA HIS A 80 -2.05 1.16 -6.40
C HIS A 80 -1.12 0.13 -5.77
N GLY A 81 -1.26 -1.13 -6.15
CA GLY A 81 -0.56 -2.24 -5.51
C GLY A 81 0.71 -2.65 -6.25
N MET A 82 1.82 -2.72 -5.52
CA MET A 82 3.06 -3.34 -5.99
C MET A 82 3.12 -4.77 -5.48
N LEU A 83 3.04 -5.76 -6.40
CA LEU A 83 2.96 -7.16 -6.03
C LEU A 83 4.33 -7.83 -5.95
N GLY A 84 4.40 -8.81 -5.09
CA GLY A 84 5.49 -9.74 -4.97
C GLY A 84 6.52 -9.38 -3.91
N ARG A 85 7.06 -10.42 -3.34
CA ARG A 85 8.16 -10.43 -2.40
C ARG A 85 9.23 -11.42 -2.88
N ARG A 86 10.48 -11.18 -2.54
CA ARG A 86 11.54 -12.16 -2.81
C ARG A 86 11.24 -13.45 -2.04
N GLY A 87 11.17 -14.57 -2.76
CA GLY A 87 10.89 -15.89 -2.18
C GLY A 87 9.40 -16.22 -1.98
N GLU A 88 8.48 -15.37 -2.43
CA GLU A 88 7.05 -15.73 -2.52
C GLU A 88 6.75 -16.58 -3.76
N LYS A 89 5.71 -17.41 -3.66
CA LYS A 89 5.15 -18.10 -4.82
C LYS A 89 4.44 -17.09 -5.74
N PRO A 90 4.47 -17.27 -7.06
CA PRO A 90 3.82 -16.34 -7.99
C PRO A 90 2.33 -16.09 -7.68
N GLU A 91 1.62 -17.13 -7.21
CA GLU A 91 0.18 -17.09 -6.95
C GLU A 91 -0.20 -16.31 -5.68
N SER A 92 0.77 -16.06 -4.77
CA SER A 92 0.49 -15.39 -3.50
C SER A 92 0.00 -13.96 -3.67
N GLY A 93 0.36 -13.30 -4.77
CA GLY A 93 -0.13 -11.96 -5.09
C GLY A 93 -1.65 -11.88 -5.22
N ALA A 94 -2.25 -12.85 -5.91
CA ALA A 94 -3.71 -12.90 -6.07
C ALA A 94 -4.43 -13.09 -4.72
N ILE A 95 -3.88 -13.93 -3.84
CA ILE A 95 -4.43 -14.17 -2.50
C ILE A 95 -4.43 -12.87 -1.67
N TYR A 96 -3.34 -12.13 -1.69
CA TYR A 96 -3.24 -10.86 -0.94
C TYR A 96 -4.15 -9.77 -1.50
N VAL A 97 -4.31 -9.72 -2.81
CA VAL A 97 -5.26 -8.79 -3.44
C VAL A 97 -6.68 -9.13 -3.02
N ALA A 98 -7.09 -10.40 -3.11
CA ALA A 98 -8.42 -10.85 -2.71
C ALA A 98 -8.72 -10.55 -1.21
N ASP A 99 -7.75 -10.80 -0.31
CA ASP A 99 -7.88 -10.45 1.12
C ASP A 99 -8.07 -8.94 1.31
N MET A 100 -7.32 -8.13 0.58
CA MET A 100 -7.45 -6.68 0.66
C MET A 100 -8.75 -6.16 0.05
N GLU A 101 -9.24 -6.76 -1.03
CA GLU A 101 -10.55 -6.43 -1.61
C GLU A 101 -11.69 -6.73 -0.63
N ALA A 102 -11.64 -7.89 0.03
CA ALA A 102 -12.59 -8.23 1.09
C ALA A 102 -12.55 -7.21 2.24
N GLU A 103 -11.36 -6.76 2.64
CA GLU A 103 -11.23 -5.73 3.66
C GLU A 103 -11.78 -4.37 3.19
N CYS A 104 -11.55 -3.97 1.95
CA CYS A 104 -12.13 -2.77 1.36
C CYS A 104 -13.66 -2.81 1.37
N GLN A 105 -14.24 -3.95 1.00
CA GLN A 105 -15.70 -4.19 1.04
C GLN A 105 -16.23 -4.10 2.47
N ARG A 106 -15.57 -4.76 3.42
CA ARG A 106 -15.95 -4.74 4.85
C ARG A 106 -15.90 -3.33 5.44
N LEU A 107 -14.92 -2.54 5.05
CA LEU A 107 -14.77 -1.15 5.50
C LEU A 107 -15.65 -0.18 4.70
N GLY A 108 -16.12 -0.56 3.52
CA GLY A 108 -16.85 0.29 2.60
C GLY A 108 -15.99 1.46 2.07
N VAL A 109 -14.66 1.30 2.02
CA VAL A 109 -13.72 2.30 1.52
C VAL A 109 -12.50 1.60 0.92
N GLY A 110 -11.96 2.19 -0.16
CA GLY A 110 -10.83 1.66 -0.90
C GLY A 110 -11.25 0.83 -2.11
N GLN A 111 -10.51 0.99 -3.19
CA GLN A 111 -10.67 0.22 -4.42
C GLN A 111 -9.30 0.06 -5.08
N PHE A 112 -8.94 -1.16 -5.46
CA PHE A 112 -7.80 -1.35 -6.34
C PHE A 112 -8.11 -0.77 -7.71
N VAL A 113 -7.22 0.07 -8.20
CA VAL A 113 -7.31 0.64 -9.55
C VAL A 113 -6.15 0.24 -10.44
N SER A 114 -5.05 -0.20 -9.85
CA SER A 114 -3.92 -0.70 -10.63
C SER A 114 -3.00 -1.60 -9.81
N LEU A 115 -2.37 -2.55 -10.51
CA LEU A 115 -1.40 -3.50 -9.94
C LEU A 115 -0.16 -3.59 -10.84
N ILE A 116 1.00 -3.68 -10.23
CA ILE A 116 2.28 -3.90 -10.93
C ILE A 116 3.16 -4.86 -10.14
N GLY A 117 3.93 -5.68 -10.84
CA GLY A 117 4.91 -6.56 -10.20
C GLY A 117 6.17 -5.80 -9.76
N ARG A 118 6.76 -6.24 -8.66
CA ARG A 118 8.00 -5.64 -8.10
C ARG A 118 9.19 -5.62 -9.06
N PHE A 119 9.23 -6.51 -10.03
CA PHE A 119 10.27 -6.54 -11.06
C PHE A 119 10.37 -5.19 -11.79
N TRP A 120 9.22 -4.58 -12.03
CA TRP A 120 9.10 -3.27 -12.67
C TRP A 120 9.21 -2.14 -11.66
N SER A 121 8.40 -2.19 -10.59
CA SER A 121 8.17 -1.07 -9.68
C SER A 121 9.25 -0.86 -8.62
N LEU A 122 10.11 -1.85 -8.38
CA LEU A 122 11.16 -1.76 -7.35
C LEU A 122 12.57 -1.89 -7.92
N ASP A 123 12.76 -1.52 -9.18
CA ASP A 123 14.10 -1.46 -9.76
C ASP A 123 14.93 -0.36 -9.09
N ARG A 124 16.16 -0.68 -8.76
CA ARG A 124 17.18 0.22 -8.19
C ARG A 124 18.55 -0.02 -8.79
N GLU A 125 18.59 -0.73 -9.93
CA GLU A 125 19.80 -1.13 -10.62
C GLU A 125 19.98 -0.35 -11.93
N HIS A 126 19.27 0.78 -12.07
CA HIS A 126 19.30 1.65 -13.25
C HIS A 126 18.78 0.98 -14.54
N ASN A 127 17.85 0.02 -14.42
CA ASN A 127 17.13 -0.51 -15.58
C ASN A 127 15.99 0.48 -15.94
N TRP A 128 16.34 1.49 -16.73
CA TRP A 128 15.45 2.63 -17.02
C TRP A 128 14.17 2.23 -17.75
N ASP A 129 14.22 1.18 -18.57
CA ASP A 129 13.03 0.58 -19.20
C ASP A 129 11.99 0.12 -18.18
N ARG A 130 12.42 -0.40 -17.04
CA ARG A 130 11.53 -0.80 -15.94
C ARG A 130 10.95 0.41 -15.23
N ILE A 131 11.78 1.42 -14.98
CA ILE A 131 11.33 2.67 -14.36
C ILE A 131 10.33 3.39 -15.25
N GLU A 132 10.61 3.51 -16.55
CA GLU A 132 9.70 4.09 -17.53
C GLU A 132 8.34 3.38 -17.55
N ARG A 133 8.35 2.04 -17.60
CA ARG A 133 7.12 1.25 -17.55
C ARG A 133 6.33 1.48 -16.26
N SER A 134 7.00 1.58 -15.13
CA SER A 134 6.36 1.87 -13.85
C SER A 134 5.79 3.28 -13.78
N TYR A 135 6.48 4.23 -14.38
CA TYR A 135 6.01 5.60 -14.53
C TYR A 135 4.74 5.67 -15.41
N HIS A 136 4.77 5.02 -16.57
CA HIS A 136 3.63 4.95 -17.48
C HIS A 136 2.41 4.28 -16.85
N TRP A 137 2.64 3.19 -16.10
CA TRP A 137 1.59 2.55 -15.33
C TRP A 137 0.92 3.52 -14.35
N LEU A 138 1.70 4.27 -13.57
CA LEU A 138 1.16 5.11 -12.50
C LEU A 138 0.58 6.43 -13.03
N VAL A 139 1.25 7.06 -13.98
CA VAL A 139 0.91 8.42 -14.46
C VAL A 139 -0.09 8.40 -15.61
N TYR A 140 0.06 7.47 -16.53
CA TYR A 140 -0.80 7.41 -17.72
C TYR A 140 -1.84 6.28 -17.67
N GLY A 141 -1.80 5.43 -16.64
CA GLY A 141 -2.71 4.29 -16.50
C GLY A 141 -2.48 3.20 -17.55
N GLU A 142 -1.29 3.15 -18.15
CA GLU A 142 -0.98 2.15 -19.17
C GLU A 142 -0.88 0.76 -18.55
N GLY A 143 -1.62 -0.18 -19.13
CA GLY A 143 -1.61 -1.57 -18.67
C GLY A 143 -2.72 -2.40 -19.31
N ARG A 144 -2.76 -3.67 -18.92
CA ARG A 144 -3.87 -4.55 -19.31
C ARG A 144 -5.05 -4.33 -18.38
N ALA A 145 -6.19 -3.99 -18.95
CA ALA A 145 -7.43 -3.93 -18.19
C ALA A 145 -7.84 -5.35 -17.73
N VAL A 146 -8.24 -5.47 -16.48
CA VAL A 146 -8.79 -6.70 -15.90
C VAL A 146 -10.12 -6.37 -15.23
N THR A 147 -11.10 -7.23 -15.42
CA THR A 147 -12.45 -7.05 -14.86
C THR A 147 -12.58 -7.62 -13.45
N GLU A 148 -11.72 -8.58 -13.10
CA GLU A 148 -11.67 -9.21 -11.78
C GLU A 148 -10.21 -9.39 -11.34
N CYS A 149 -9.87 -8.86 -10.17
CA CYS A 149 -8.58 -9.12 -9.55
C CYS A 149 -8.63 -10.47 -8.83
N GLY A 150 -7.62 -11.31 -9.03
CA GLY A 150 -7.48 -12.58 -8.30
C GLY A 150 -8.02 -13.82 -9.00
N ARG A 151 -8.41 -13.74 -10.28
CA ARG A 151 -8.67 -14.91 -11.13
C ARG A 151 -7.67 -15.03 -12.25
#